data_8cf749b609c5c8848b8511be787a5374
#
_entry.id   8cf749b609c5c8848b8511be787a5374
#
_cell.length_a   1.000
_cell.length_b   1.000
_cell.length_c   1.000
_cell.angle_alpha   90.00
_cell.angle_beta   90.00
_cell.angle_gamma   90.00
#
_symmetry.space_group_name_H-M   'P 1'
#
loop_
_entity.id
_entity.type
_entity.pdbx_description
1 polymer ?
#
loop_
_entity_poly.entity_id
_entity_poly.type
_entity_poly.pdbx_seq_one_letter_code
_entity_poly.pdbx_strand_id
1 'polypeptide(L)'
;MLRARTYNQKIALTWSEAVVDEFGHASLSEPVVVGEVYARVEQMSAVKTMATFQQMDAVGLDIELRTPSVKFNGIRYRGHDVFFATPKELDRGRTLQMSGYYQTDNPKAL
;
A
#
# COMPACT_ATOMS: atom_id res chain seq x y z
N MET A 1 11.42 -16.45 -21.89
CA MET A 1 11.51 -15.04 -22.27
C MET A 1 11.25 -14.13 -21.09
N LEU A 2 12.12 -13.20 -20.89
CA LEU A 2 11.92 -12.23 -19.82
C LEU A 2 10.90 -11.19 -20.25
N ARG A 3 9.86 -11.07 -19.47
CA ARG A 3 8.89 -10.02 -19.71
C ARG A 3 9.37 -8.74 -19.00
N ALA A 4 9.43 -7.66 -19.73
CA ALA A 4 9.74 -6.38 -19.12
C ALA A 4 8.66 -6.04 -18.10
N ARG A 5 9.08 -5.70 -16.90
CA ARG A 5 8.15 -5.24 -15.88
C ARG A 5 7.79 -3.80 -16.16
N THR A 6 6.51 -3.53 -16.14
CA THR A 6 6.01 -2.20 -16.44
C THR A 6 5.64 -1.50 -15.14
N TYR A 7 6.42 -0.51 -14.77
CA TYR A 7 6.14 0.34 -13.61
C TYR A 7 5.50 1.61 -14.13
N ASN A 8 4.21 1.53 -14.41
CA ASN A 8 3.50 2.63 -15.06
C ASN A 8 2.36 3.20 -14.24
N GLN A 9 2.16 2.72 -13.02
CA GLN A 9 1.15 3.25 -12.12
C GLN A 9 1.81 4.11 -11.08
N LYS A 10 1.37 5.33 -10.95
CA LYS A 10 1.93 6.24 -9.95
C LYS A 10 1.26 6.00 -8.62
N ILE A 11 2.06 5.81 -7.59
CA ILE A 11 1.58 5.66 -6.22
C ILE A 11 2.29 6.68 -5.33
N ALA A 12 1.62 7.08 -4.27
CA ALA A 12 2.21 7.93 -3.25
C ALA A 12 2.69 7.07 -2.10
N LEU A 13 3.89 7.37 -1.61
CA LEU A 13 4.42 6.77 -0.40
C LEU A 13 4.11 7.70 0.76
N THR A 14 3.63 7.14 1.86
CA THR A 14 3.20 7.93 2.99
C THR A 14 3.91 7.48 4.26
N TRP A 15 3.95 8.35 5.23
CA TRP A 15 4.51 8.07 6.54
C TRP A 15 3.53 8.54 7.61
N SER A 16 3.27 7.65 8.55
CA SER A 16 2.51 7.96 9.76
C SER A 16 3.35 7.63 10.97
N GLU A 17 3.29 8.47 11.99
CA GLU A 17 4.04 8.25 13.22
C GLU A 17 3.10 7.81 14.34
N ALA A 18 3.62 7.00 15.23
CA ALA A 18 2.91 6.65 16.44
C ALA A 18 2.86 7.88 17.34
N VAL A 19 1.67 8.23 17.79
CA VAL A 19 1.43 9.36 18.68
C VAL A 19 0.78 8.83 19.94
N VAL A 20 1.27 9.24 21.08
CA VAL A 20 0.70 8.88 22.38
C VAL A 20 0.10 10.14 22.98
N ASP A 21 -1.19 10.10 23.30
CA ASP A 21 -1.85 11.25 23.91
C ASP A 21 -1.53 11.33 25.41
N GLU A 22 -2.08 12.35 26.07
CA GLU A 22 -1.82 12.56 27.48
C GLU A 22 -2.37 11.47 28.38
N PHE A 23 -3.28 10.65 27.86
CA PHE A 23 -3.87 9.52 28.57
C PHE A 23 -3.18 8.20 28.27
N GLY A 24 -2.09 8.22 27.50
CA GLY A 24 -1.36 7.01 27.15
C GLY A 24 -1.96 6.24 25.98
N HIS A 25 -2.95 6.78 25.29
CA HIS A 25 -3.53 6.11 24.13
C HIS A 25 -2.64 6.30 22.92
N ALA A 26 -2.27 5.19 22.30
CA ALA A 26 -1.46 5.23 21.09
C ALA A 26 -2.35 5.27 19.85
N SER A 27 -1.96 6.10 18.91
CA SER A 27 -2.63 6.18 17.62
C SER A 27 -1.59 6.52 16.55
N LEU A 28 -1.99 6.41 15.28
CA LEU A 28 -1.14 6.86 14.18
C LEU A 28 -1.55 8.26 13.78
N SER A 29 -0.57 9.09 13.47
CA SER A 29 -0.82 10.40 12.89
C SER A 29 -1.41 10.22 11.49
N GLU A 30 -2.00 11.28 10.96
CA GLU A 30 -2.45 11.24 9.57
C GLU A 30 -1.27 11.02 8.64
N PRO A 31 -1.43 10.17 7.62
CA PRO A 31 -0.36 9.91 6.68
C PRO A 31 0.04 11.17 5.91
N VAL A 32 1.32 11.38 5.81
CA VAL A 32 1.90 12.49 5.04
C VAL A 32 2.62 11.89 3.84
N VAL A 33 2.40 12.47 2.67
CA VAL A 33 3.08 12.02 1.46
C VAL A 33 4.56 12.39 1.57
N VAL A 34 5.41 11.36 1.49
CA VAL A 34 6.86 11.55 1.56
C VAL A 34 7.54 11.32 0.22
N GLY A 35 6.81 10.83 -0.76
CA GLY A 35 7.34 10.64 -2.10
C GLY A 35 6.31 10.05 -3.02
N GLU A 36 6.61 10.08 -4.30
CA GLU A 36 5.81 9.44 -5.33
C GLU A 36 6.72 8.59 -6.19
N VAL A 37 6.25 7.41 -6.55
CA VAL A 37 7.03 6.49 -7.38
C VAL A 37 6.10 5.81 -8.36
N TYR A 38 6.69 5.27 -9.41
CA TYR A 38 5.94 4.41 -10.33
C TYR A 38 6.07 2.97 -9.87
N ALA A 39 4.98 2.26 -9.93
CA ALA A 39 4.89 0.88 -9.49
C ALA A 39 4.11 0.05 -10.49
N ARG A 40 4.28 -1.24 -10.40
CA ARG A 40 3.41 -2.18 -11.08
C ARG A 40 2.31 -2.56 -10.09
N VAL A 41 1.08 -2.30 -10.46
CA VAL A 41 -0.08 -2.57 -9.61
C VAL A 41 -1.02 -3.48 -10.37
N GLU A 42 -1.32 -4.63 -9.80
CA GLU A 42 -2.28 -5.57 -10.35
C GLU A 42 -3.42 -5.74 -9.36
N GLN A 43 -4.64 -5.66 -9.87
CA GLN A 43 -5.83 -5.84 -9.06
C GLN A 43 -6.13 -7.33 -8.96
N MET A 44 -6.37 -7.79 -7.74
CA MET A 44 -6.81 -9.15 -7.49
C MET A 44 -8.28 -9.32 -7.84
N SER A 45 -8.68 -10.56 -8.15
CA SER A 45 -10.09 -10.88 -8.27
C SER A 45 -10.78 -10.72 -6.92
N ALA A 46 -12.10 -10.56 -6.96
CA ALA A 46 -12.89 -10.44 -5.72
C ALA A 46 -12.74 -11.69 -4.84
N VAL A 47 -12.71 -12.86 -5.47
CA VAL A 47 -12.56 -14.11 -4.72
C VAL A 47 -11.20 -14.19 -4.05
N LYS A 48 -10.13 -13.83 -4.76
CA LYS A 48 -8.79 -13.85 -4.20
C LYS A 48 -8.65 -12.81 -3.09
N THR A 49 -9.24 -11.64 -3.25
CA THR A 49 -9.21 -10.59 -2.24
C THR A 49 -9.86 -11.08 -0.94
N MET A 50 -11.05 -11.68 -1.05
CA MET A 50 -11.73 -12.22 0.12
C MET A 50 -10.91 -13.34 0.77
N ALA A 51 -10.34 -14.24 -0.02
CA ALA A 51 -9.57 -15.35 0.51
C ALA A 51 -8.29 -14.87 1.21
N THR A 52 -7.68 -13.81 0.68
CA THR A 52 -6.41 -13.32 1.21
C THR A 52 -6.58 -12.44 2.43
N PHE A 53 -7.55 -11.52 2.38
CA PHE A 53 -7.68 -10.49 3.41
C PHE A 53 -8.93 -10.64 4.27
N GLN A 54 -9.86 -11.50 3.88
CA GLN A 54 -11.12 -11.69 4.58
C GLN A 54 -11.89 -10.38 4.77
N GLN A 55 -11.82 -9.54 3.74
CA GLN A 55 -12.48 -8.24 3.73
C GLN A 55 -13.53 -8.20 2.63
N MET A 56 -14.73 -7.76 2.98
CA MET A 56 -15.79 -7.48 2.01
C MET A 56 -15.63 -6.04 1.51
N ASP A 57 -16.11 -5.79 0.31
CA ASP A 57 -16.06 -4.46 -0.28
C ASP A 57 -14.65 -3.87 -0.32
N ALA A 58 -13.69 -4.72 -0.59
CA ALA A 58 -12.30 -4.32 -0.69
C ALA A 58 -11.74 -4.65 -2.06
N VAL A 59 -10.77 -3.88 -2.47
CA VAL A 59 -10.00 -4.14 -3.70
C VAL A 59 -8.62 -4.58 -3.28
N GLY A 60 -8.27 -5.82 -3.61
CA GLY A 60 -6.93 -6.35 -3.35
C GLY A 60 -5.97 -5.97 -4.45
N LEU A 61 -4.76 -5.67 -4.08
CA LEU A 61 -3.71 -5.24 -4.99
C LEU A 61 -2.43 -6.02 -4.73
N ASP A 62 -1.77 -6.40 -5.81
CA ASP A 62 -0.38 -6.83 -5.77
C ASP A 62 0.45 -5.69 -6.31
N ILE A 63 1.39 -5.22 -5.52
CA ILE A 63 2.18 -4.03 -5.83
C ILE A 63 3.66 -4.42 -5.86
N GLU A 64 4.34 -3.99 -6.91
CA GLU A 64 5.77 -4.17 -7.02
C GLU A 64 6.39 -2.82 -7.41
N LEU A 65 7.43 -2.42 -6.71
CA LEU A 65 8.12 -1.16 -6.99
C LEU A 65 9.60 -1.32 -6.70
N ARG A 66 10.38 -0.43 -7.29
CA ARG A 66 11.80 -0.36 -6.96
C ARG A 66 11.94 0.19 -5.55
N THR A 67 12.88 -0.34 -4.80
CA THR A 67 13.09 0.08 -3.43
C THR A 67 13.38 1.58 -3.39
N PRO A 68 12.50 2.37 -2.74
CA PRO A 68 12.69 3.81 -2.70
C PRO A 68 13.77 4.21 -1.71
N SER A 69 14.30 5.41 -1.89
CA SER A 69 15.29 5.97 -0.99
C SER A 69 14.68 6.60 0.24
N VAL A 70 13.37 6.82 0.25
CA VAL A 70 12.68 7.41 1.37
C VAL A 70 12.04 6.33 2.22
N LYS A 71 11.94 6.59 3.51
CA LYS A 71 11.21 5.70 4.42
C LYS A 71 9.72 5.93 4.26
N PHE A 72 8.98 4.84 4.23
CA PHE A 72 7.52 4.90 4.17
C PHE A 72 6.94 3.74 4.95
N ASN A 73 5.74 3.93 5.44
CA ASN A 73 4.98 2.84 6.06
C ASN A 73 3.55 2.79 5.58
N GLY A 74 3.23 3.54 4.54
CA GLY A 74 1.92 3.53 3.91
C GLY A 74 2.02 3.77 2.42
N ILE A 75 0.96 3.42 1.71
CA ILE A 75 0.85 3.63 0.28
C ILE A 75 -0.53 4.20 0.02
N ARG A 76 -0.59 5.19 -0.87
CA ARG A 76 -1.85 5.73 -1.36
C ARG A 76 -1.93 5.50 -2.86
N TYR A 77 -3.00 4.85 -3.27
CA TYR A 77 -3.23 4.50 -4.67
C TYR A 77 -4.58 5.06 -5.08
N ARG A 78 -4.57 5.93 -6.08
CA ARG A 78 -5.78 6.58 -6.60
C ARG A 78 -6.63 7.20 -5.49
N GLY A 79 -5.99 7.84 -4.54
CA GLY A 79 -6.67 8.52 -3.44
C GLY A 79 -7.09 7.61 -2.29
N HIS A 80 -6.80 6.32 -2.37
CA HIS A 80 -7.14 5.36 -1.32
C HIS A 80 -5.90 4.94 -0.55
N ASP A 81 -6.00 4.93 0.76
CA ASP A 81 -4.95 4.39 1.61
C ASP A 81 -5.01 2.87 1.55
N VAL A 82 -3.88 2.25 1.24
CA VAL A 82 -3.77 0.81 1.07
C VAL A 82 -3.20 0.20 2.35
N PHE A 83 -3.91 -0.80 2.87
CA PHE A 83 -3.44 -1.58 4.02
C PHE A 83 -2.63 -2.75 3.49
N PHE A 84 -1.39 -2.90 3.93
CA PHE A 84 -0.54 -3.98 3.44
C PHE A 84 0.34 -4.52 4.55
N ALA A 85 0.75 -5.76 4.38
CA ALA A 85 1.70 -6.40 5.28
C ALA A 85 3.12 -5.97 4.95
N THR A 86 4.07 -6.42 5.75
CA THR A 86 5.48 -6.12 5.53
C THR A 86 5.88 -6.46 4.10
N PRO A 87 6.49 -5.53 3.36
CA PRO A 87 6.93 -5.80 2.01
C PRO A 87 7.99 -6.90 1.96
N LYS A 88 7.96 -7.67 0.89
CA LYS A 88 8.95 -8.68 0.62
C LYS A 88 10.02 -8.08 -0.27
N GLU A 89 11.27 -8.23 0.11
CA GLU A 89 12.38 -7.78 -0.71
C GLU A 89 12.69 -8.81 -1.77
N LEU A 90 12.84 -8.35 -2.99
CA LEU A 90 13.23 -9.15 -4.13
C LEU A 90 14.49 -8.56 -4.72
N ASP A 91 15.18 -9.36 -5.50
CA ASP A 91 16.31 -8.88 -6.30
C ASP A 91 17.37 -8.21 -5.43
N ARG A 92 17.72 -8.87 -4.33
CA ARG A 92 18.71 -8.38 -3.36
C ARG A 92 18.35 -7.02 -2.77
N GLY A 93 17.06 -6.82 -2.51
CA GLY A 93 16.57 -5.58 -1.93
C GLY A 93 16.36 -4.44 -2.91
N ARG A 94 16.51 -4.69 -4.21
CA ARG A 94 16.30 -3.65 -5.23
C ARG A 94 14.83 -3.42 -5.55
N THR A 95 14.01 -4.39 -5.22
CA THR A 95 12.58 -4.37 -5.53
C THR A 95 11.82 -4.78 -4.29
N LEU A 96 10.68 -4.15 -4.06
CA LEU A 96 9.75 -4.52 -3.01
C LEU A 96 8.48 -5.05 -3.64
N GLN A 97 7.94 -6.11 -3.05
CA GLN A 97 6.66 -6.67 -3.43
C GLN A 97 5.77 -6.75 -2.22
N MET A 98 4.53 -6.33 -2.38
CA MET A 98 3.58 -6.38 -1.29
C MET A 98 2.18 -6.63 -1.81
N SER A 99 1.36 -7.22 -0.96
CA SER A 99 -0.06 -7.39 -1.23
C SER A 99 -0.83 -6.60 -0.20
N GLY A 100 -1.83 -5.87 -0.66
CA GLY A 100 -2.62 -5.04 0.20
C GLY A 100 -4.02 -4.87 -0.32
N TYR A 101 -4.81 -4.09 0.37
CA TYR A 101 -6.18 -3.81 -0.05
C TYR A 101 -6.59 -2.42 0.40
N TYR A 102 -7.58 -1.87 -0.29
CA TYR A 102 -8.26 -0.68 0.17
C TYR A 102 -9.77 -0.93 0.17
N GLN A 103 -10.46 -0.24 1.06
CA GLN A 103 -11.90 -0.37 1.18
C GLN A 103 -12.58 0.47 0.10
N THR A 104 -13.54 -0.15 -0.60
CA THR A 104 -14.32 0.55 -1.61
C THR A 104 -15.51 1.27 -0.99
N ASP A 105 -16.04 0.73 0.10
CA ASP A 105 -17.09 1.39 0.85
C ASP A 105 -16.44 2.42 1.75
N ASN A 106 -16.61 3.66 1.39
CA ASN A 106 -15.94 4.75 2.08
C ASN A 106 -16.96 5.65 2.78
N PRO A 107 -17.24 5.39 4.06
CA PRO A 107 -18.18 6.22 4.81
C PRO A 107 -17.75 7.67 4.93
N LYS A 108 -16.47 7.96 4.72
CA LYS A 108 -16.01 9.35 4.72
C LYS A 108 -16.46 10.11 3.49
N ALA A 109 -16.94 9.43 2.49
CA ALA A 109 -17.46 10.06 1.29
C ALA A 109 -18.80 10.74 1.54
N LEU A 110 -19.35 10.51 2.68
CA LEU A 110 -20.62 11.12 3.09
C LEU A 110 -20.43 12.58 3.45
#